data_17c6fcb4271027031605d2e1486eb781
#
_entry.id   17c6fcb4271027031605d2e1486eb781
#
_cell.length_a   1.000
_cell.length_b   1.000
_cell.length_c   1.000
_cell.angle_alpha   90.00
_cell.angle_beta   90.00
_cell.angle_gamma   90.00
#
_symmetry.space_group_name_H-M   'P 1'
#
loop_
_entity.id
_entity.type
_entity.pdbx_description
1 polymer ?
#
loop_
_entity_poly.entity_id
_entity_poly.type
_entity_poly.pdbx_seq_one_letter_code
_entity_poly.pdbx_strand_id
1 'polypeptide(L)'
;SEMCIRDSLGGSSFGVTKVTAKEQIQPAIAKAFAEAQEVVVEAFMDGTEITCGCYKTKDKSVVFPITEVVSHNEYFDYEAKYNGASDEITPARISDDLTRRVQTLTSAIYDILGAYGIIRVDYIITEGEKINLLEVNTTPGMTATSFIPQQVRAAGMEMKDVMTDIIEN
;
A
#
# COMPACT_ATOMS: atom_id res chain seq x y z
N SER A 1 17.04 -2.45 18.17
CA SER A 1 15.94 -1.89 17.34
C SER A 1 15.83 -2.72 16.08
N GLU A 2 14.62 -3.10 15.73
CA GLU A 2 14.31 -3.82 14.51
C GLU A 2 14.43 -2.90 13.29
N MET A 3 14.87 -3.44 12.16
CA MET A 3 14.98 -2.69 10.92
C MET A 3 14.50 -3.53 9.74
N CYS A 4 14.15 -2.88 8.66
CA CYS A 4 13.85 -3.48 7.38
C CYS A 4 14.98 -3.13 6.39
N ILE A 5 15.52 -4.12 5.70
CA ILE A 5 16.55 -3.95 4.67
C ILE A 5 15.95 -4.48 3.37
N ARG A 6 15.97 -3.67 2.32
CA ARG A 6 15.42 -4.01 1.01
C ARG A 6 16.21 -3.37 -0.12
N ASP A 7 16.00 -3.82 -1.32
CA ASP A 7 16.47 -3.15 -2.53
C ASP A 7 15.71 -1.82 -2.77
N SER A 8 16.26 -0.98 -3.64
CA SER A 8 15.70 0.34 -3.96
C SER A 8 14.77 0.36 -5.18
N LEU A 9 14.72 -0.73 -5.95
CA LEU A 9 14.05 -0.80 -7.26
C LEU A 9 12.92 -1.82 -7.32
N GLY A 10 12.99 -2.88 -6.52
CA GLY A 10 12.05 -3.99 -6.54
C GLY A 10 10.69 -3.64 -5.95
N GLY A 11 9.66 -4.26 -6.52
CA GLY A 11 8.31 -4.29 -5.97
C GLY A 11 7.98 -5.63 -5.32
N SER A 12 6.73 -5.79 -4.85
CA SER A 12 6.19 -7.06 -4.35
C SER A 12 6.98 -7.69 -3.19
N SER A 13 7.72 -6.89 -2.41
CA SER A 13 8.52 -7.33 -1.26
C SER A 13 9.67 -8.32 -1.58
N PHE A 14 10.09 -8.43 -2.84
CA PHE A 14 11.33 -9.13 -3.19
C PHE A 14 12.52 -8.43 -2.52
N GLY A 15 13.49 -9.20 -2.04
CA GLY A 15 14.67 -8.64 -1.42
C GLY A 15 14.46 -8.04 -0.02
N VAL A 16 13.23 -7.90 0.45
CA VAL A 16 12.90 -7.37 1.78
C VAL A 16 13.28 -8.37 2.87
N THR A 17 13.94 -7.88 3.92
CA THR A 17 14.31 -8.69 5.09
C THR A 17 14.09 -7.87 6.37
N LYS A 18 13.28 -8.39 7.30
CA LYS A 18 13.23 -7.88 8.67
C LYS A 18 14.47 -8.37 9.42
N VAL A 19 15.21 -7.44 10.01
CA VAL A 19 16.41 -7.70 10.78
C VAL A 19 16.13 -7.40 12.25
N THR A 20 16.26 -8.40 13.08
CA THR A 20 16.04 -8.32 14.53
C THR A 20 17.33 -8.43 15.33
N ALA A 21 18.41 -8.99 14.70
CA ALA A 21 19.69 -9.21 15.31
C ALA A 21 20.83 -8.71 14.38
N LYS A 22 21.93 -8.26 14.99
CA LYS A 22 23.07 -7.66 14.27
C LYS A 22 23.68 -8.61 13.25
N GLU A 23 23.69 -9.89 13.52
CA GLU A 23 24.26 -10.94 12.68
C GLU A 23 23.50 -11.11 11.36
N GLN A 24 22.24 -10.68 11.32
CA GLN A 24 21.36 -10.76 10.14
C GLN A 24 21.60 -9.59 9.14
N ILE A 25 22.30 -8.52 9.54
CA ILE A 25 22.47 -7.32 8.73
C ILE A 25 23.22 -7.65 7.43
N GLN A 26 24.37 -8.29 7.51
CA GLN A 26 25.18 -8.57 6.32
C GLN A 26 24.49 -9.52 5.32
N PRO A 27 23.87 -10.63 5.74
CA PRO A 27 23.07 -11.46 4.85
C PRO A 27 21.90 -10.70 4.20
N ALA A 28 21.19 -9.84 4.96
CA ALA A 28 20.08 -9.04 4.43
C ALA A 28 20.55 -8.02 3.38
N ILE A 29 21.67 -7.35 3.63
CA ILE A 29 22.29 -6.42 2.66
C ILE A 29 22.71 -7.19 1.39
N ALA A 30 23.34 -8.34 1.52
CA ALA A 30 23.76 -9.14 0.37
C ALA A 30 22.55 -9.59 -0.47
N LYS A 31 21.45 -9.98 0.17
CA LYS A 31 20.20 -10.34 -0.48
C LYS A 31 19.62 -9.15 -1.26
N ALA A 32 19.58 -7.97 -0.65
CA ALA A 32 19.05 -6.76 -1.28
C ALA A 32 19.92 -6.30 -2.48
N PHE A 33 21.26 -6.42 -2.38
CA PHE A 33 22.16 -6.11 -3.49
C PHE A 33 22.11 -7.12 -4.65
N ALA A 34 21.53 -8.30 -4.44
CA ALA A 34 21.28 -9.24 -5.55
C ALA A 34 20.19 -8.73 -6.49
N GLU A 35 19.29 -7.88 -5.99
CA GLU A 35 18.13 -7.34 -6.74
C GLU A 35 18.41 -5.93 -7.33
N ALA A 36 19.25 -5.12 -6.68
CA ALA A 36 19.51 -3.73 -7.09
C ALA A 36 20.94 -3.26 -6.71
N GLN A 37 21.36 -2.13 -7.27
CA GLN A 37 22.66 -1.53 -6.98
C GLN A 37 22.67 -0.68 -5.70
N GLU A 38 21.51 -0.37 -5.16
CA GLU A 38 21.33 0.42 -3.95
C GLU A 38 20.43 -0.33 -2.97
N VAL A 39 20.67 -0.14 -1.69
CA VAL A 39 19.92 -0.79 -0.60
C VAL A 39 19.33 0.28 0.30
N VAL A 40 18.06 0.10 0.64
CA VAL A 40 17.34 0.95 1.60
C VAL A 40 17.34 0.24 2.96
N VAL A 41 17.74 0.99 4.00
CA VAL A 41 17.71 0.53 5.40
C VAL A 41 16.75 1.44 6.16
N GLU A 42 15.67 0.88 6.66
CA GLU A 42 14.59 1.62 7.34
C GLU A 42 14.37 1.06 8.74
N ALA A 43 13.85 1.90 9.64
CA ALA A 43 13.30 1.40 10.90
C ALA A 43 12.09 0.50 10.59
N PHE A 44 12.01 -0.66 11.25
CA PHE A 44 10.81 -1.48 11.15
C PHE A 44 9.63 -0.74 11.77
N MET A 45 8.52 -0.67 11.05
CA MET A 45 7.27 -0.08 11.52
C MET A 45 6.30 -1.20 11.87
N ASP A 46 6.00 -1.34 13.16
CA ASP A 46 4.97 -2.25 13.64
C ASP A 46 3.62 -1.51 13.69
N GLY A 47 2.62 -2.05 13.01
CA GLY A 47 1.33 -1.39 12.92
C GLY A 47 0.35 -2.09 11.98
N THR A 48 -0.79 -1.43 11.76
CA THR A 48 -1.83 -1.90 10.84
C THR A 48 -1.53 -1.43 9.43
N GLU A 49 -1.33 -2.36 8.51
CA GLU A 49 -1.17 -2.04 7.08
C GLU A 49 -2.53 -1.74 6.46
N ILE A 50 -2.63 -0.63 5.77
CA ILE A 50 -3.83 -0.21 5.05
C ILE A 50 -3.48 0.32 3.66
N THR A 51 -4.44 0.24 2.74
CA THR A 51 -4.29 0.76 1.38
C THR A 51 -5.52 1.55 0.97
N CYS A 52 -5.32 2.64 0.23
CA CYS A 52 -6.38 3.55 -0.20
C CYS A 52 -6.19 3.95 -1.66
N GLY A 53 -7.20 3.70 -2.47
CA GLY A 53 -7.24 4.10 -3.87
C GLY A 53 -7.88 5.47 -4.07
N CYS A 54 -7.44 6.17 -5.11
CA CYS A 54 -7.97 7.48 -5.47
C CYS A 54 -7.88 7.70 -6.99
N TYR A 55 -8.88 8.37 -7.56
CA TYR A 55 -8.78 8.96 -8.89
C TYR A 55 -9.43 10.34 -8.91
N LYS A 56 -8.97 11.20 -9.81
CA LYS A 56 -9.59 12.49 -10.06
C LYS A 56 -9.79 12.69 -11.55
N THR A 57 -10.87 13.38 -11.89
CA THR A 57 -11.14 13.92 -13.21
C THR A 57 -11.27 15.42 -13.09
N LYS A 58 -11.55 16.11 -14.20
CA LYS A 58 -11.82 17.54 -14.19
C LYS A 58 -12.94 17.95 -13.22
N ASP A 59 -13.96 17.10 -13.10
CA ASP A 59 -15.20 17.42 -12.36
C ASP A 59 -15.40 16.57 -11.11
N LYS A 60 -14.58 15.55 -10.88
CA LYS A 60 -14.73 14.60 -9.77
C LYS A 60 -13.43 14.39 -9.02
N SER A 61 -13.53 14.23 -7.69
CA SER A 61 -12.45 13.73 -6.83
C SER A 61 -13.03 12.58 -6.01
N VAL A 62 -12.54 11.37 -6.26
CA VAL A 62 -13.04 10.14 -5.64
C VAL A 62 -11.90 9.49 -4.88
N VAL A 63 -12.09 9.29 -3.58
CA VAL A 63 -11.21 8.49 -2.74
C VAL A 63 -12.02 7.30 -2.24
N PHE A 64 -11.52 6.10 -2.51
CA PHE A 64 -12.25 4.87 -2.21
C PHE A 64 -12.25 4.53 -0.71
N PRO A 65 -13.13 3.61 -0.27
CA PRO A 65 -13.00 2.99 1.04
C PRO A 65 -11.64 2.33 1.22
N ILE A 66 -11.11 2.42 2.42
CA ILE A 66 -9.79 1.90 2.77
C ILE A 66 -9.89 0.38 2.94
N THR A 67 -8.86 -0.35 2.50
CA THR A 67 -8.69 -1.78 2.78
C THR A 67 -7.61 -1.96 3.86
N GLU A 68 -7.90 -2.76 4.87
CA GLU A 68 -6.94 -3.26 5.85
C GLU A 68 -6.35 -4.57 5.34
N VAL A 69 -5.04 -4.73 5.46
CA VAL A 69 -4.31 -5.93 5.10
C VAL A 69 -3.85 -6.63 6.37
N VAL A 70 -4.40 -7.81 6.66
CA VAL A 70 -4.06 -8.60 7.85
C VAL A 70 -3.18 -9.77 7.43
N SER A 71 -1.89 -9.70 7.74
CA SER A 71 -0.97 -10.82 7.51
C SER A 71 -1.17 -11.89 8.59
N HIS A 72 -1.29 -13.15 8.20
CA HIS A 72 -1.32 -14.30 9.11
C HIS A 72 0.07 -14.81 9.46
N ASN A 73 1.11 -14.32 8.79
CA ASN A 73 2.50 -14.65 9.06
C ASN A 73 3.18 -13.52 9.82
N GLU A 74 4.16 -13.85 10.66
CA GLU A 74 5.01 -12.84 11.35
C GLU A 74 5.78 -11.94 10.36
N TYR A 75 5.80 -12.31 9.07
CA TYR A 75 6.46 -11.57 7.99
C TYR A 75 5.53 -11.46 6.79
N PHE A 76 5.34 -10.23 6.32
CA PHE A 76 4.67 -9.94 5.06
C PHE A 76 5.66 -10.16 3.93
N ASP A 77 5.91 -11.43 3.60
CA ASP A 77 6.78 -11.82 2.49
C ASP A 77 5.98 -12.02 1.19
N TYR A 78 6.72 -12.35 0.12
CA TYR A 78 6.13 -12.62 -1.19
C TYR A 78 5.11 -13.77 -1.15
N GLU A 79 5.36 -14.80 -0.36
CA GLU A 79 4.45 -15.95 -0.24
C GLU A 79 3.13 -15.56 0.42
N ALA A 80 3.17 -14.69 1.42
CA ALA A 80 1.97 -14.16 2.08
C ALA A 80 1.07 -13.38 1.10
N LYS A 81 1.66 -12.60 0.18
CA LYS A 81 0.90 -11.82 -0.82
C LYS A 81 0.18 -12.67 -1.87
N TYR A 82 0.74 -13.82 -2.27
CA TYR A 82 0.23 -14.58 -3.41
C TYR A 82 -0.42 -15.93 -3.04
N ASN A 83 -0.19 -16.44 -1.85
CA ASN A 83 -0.70 -17.75 -1.41
C ASN A 83 -1.90 -17.67 -0.44
N GLY A 84 -2.57 -16.51 -0.32
CA GLY A 84 -3.75 -16.36 0.53
C GLY A 84 -3.42 -16.34 2.03
N ALA A 85 -2.19 -16.00 2.41
CA ALA A 85 -1.77 -15.87 3.81
C ALA A 85 -2.10 -14.50 4.43
N SER A 86 -2.90 -13.67 3.74
CA SER A 86 -3.42 -12.40 4.24
C SER A 86 -4.92 -12.27 4.00
N ASP A 87 -5.63 -11.67 4.97
CA ASP A 87 -7.01 -11.24 4.81
C ASP A 87 -7.04 -9.78 4.38
N GLU A 88 -7.90 -9.48 3.43
CA GLU A 88 -8.15 -8.13 2.92
C GLU A 88 -9.55 -7.68 3.37
N ILE A 89 -9.62 -6.70 4.26
CA ILE A 89 -10.88 -6.26 4.87
C ILE A 89 -11.23 -4.86 4.37
N THR A 90 -12.32 -4.75 3.60
CA THR A 90 -12.82 -3.49 3.05
C THR A 90 -14.30 -3.30 3.44
N PRO A 91 -14.69 -2.22 4.13
CA PRO A 91 -13.84 -1.16 4.70
C PRO A 91 -12.94 -1.63 5.84
N ALA A 92 -11.78 -0.96 5.99
CA ALA A 92 -10.84 -1.22 7.07
C ALA A 92 -11.46 -1.01 8.47
N ARG A 93 -11.01 -1.79 9.46
CA ARG A 93 -11.48 -1.71 10.86
C ARG A 93 -10.73 -0.63 11.65
N ILE A 94 -10.81 0.61 11.19
CA ILE A 94 -10.21 1.80 11.80
C ILE A 94 -11.29 2.82 12.15
N SER A 95 -10.95 3.80 12.98
CA SER A 95 -11.90 4.85 13.37
C SER A 95 -12.33 5.71 12.18
N ASP A 96 -13.55 6.30 12.26
CA ASP A 96 -14.03 7.23 11.21
C ASP A 96 -13.13 8.45 11.07
N ASP A 97 -12.52 8.90 12.17
CA ASP A 97 -11.57 10.02 12.14
C ASP A 97 -10.31 9.65 11.37
N LEU A 98 -9.71 8.51 11.68
CA LEU A 98 -8.54 8.01 10.98
C LEU A 98 -8.85 7.76 9.50
N THR A 99 -10.01 7.20 9.20
CA THR A 99 -10.49 7.02 7.81
C THR A 99 -10.47 8.35 7.05
N ARG A 100 -11.07 9.41 7.60
CA ARG A 100 -11.08 10.74 6.97
C ARG A 100 -9.67 11.31 6.78
N ARG A 101 -8.81 11.15 7.78
CA ARG A 101 -7.42 11.63 7.71
C ARG A 101 -6.63 10.94 6.60
N VAL A 102 -6.74 9.61 6.49
CA VAL A 102 -6.08 8.81 5.44
C VAL A 102 -6.62 9.20 4.06
N GLN A 103 -7.94 9.31 3.90
CA GLN A 103 -8.54 9.68 2.62
C GLN A 103 -8.15 11.11 2.20
N THR A 104 -8.11 12.04 3.13
CA THR A 104 -7.66 13.42 2.87
C THR A 104 -6.19 13.44 2.43
N LEU A 105 -5.34 12.67 3.13
CA LEU A 105 -3.92 12.54 2.79
C LEU A 105 -3.73 11.90 1.40
N THR A 106 -4.47 10.84 1.10
CA THR A 106 -4.42 10.18 -0.22
C THR A 106 -4.80 11.14 -1.35
N SER A 107 -5.86 11.94 -1.15
CA SER A 107 -6.27 12.98 -2.10
C SER A 107 -5.19 14.06 -2.29
N ALA A 108 -4.52 14.48 -1.21
CA ALA A 108 -3.44 15.46 -1.28
C ALA A 108 -2.20 14.90 -1.99
N ILE A 109 -1.84 13.64 -1.74
CA ILE A 109 -0.73 12.96 -2.44
C ILE A 109 -1.01 12.90 -3.94
N TYR A 110 -2.23 12.59 -4.35
CA TYR A 110 -2.64 12.60 -5.75
C TYR A 110 -2.31 13.94 -6.43
N ASP A 111 -2.69 15.05 -5.79
CA ASP A 111 -2.47 16.41 -6.31
C ASP A 111 -0.97 16.78 -6.34
N ILE A 112 -0.23 16.46 -5.27
CA ILE A 112 1.21 16.76 -5.16
C ILE A 112 2.00 16.05 -6.26
N LEU A 113 1.62 14.81 -6.58
CA LEU A 113 2.28 14.03 -7.64
C LEU A 113 1.84 14.43 -9.05
N GLY A 114 0.79 15.25 -9.19
CA GLY A 114 0.18 15.52 -10.49
C GLY A 114 -0.29 14.23 -11.16
N ALA A 115 -0.88 13.32 -10.38
CA ALA A 115 -1.23 11.99 -10.85
C ALA A 115 -2.40 12.02 -11.84
N TYR A 116 -2.47 11.00 -12.70
CA TYR A 116 -3.57 10.77 -13.63
C TYR A 116 -4.10 9.34 -13.48
N GLY A 117 -5.39 9.14 -13.76
CA GLY A 117 -6.04 7.85 -13.63
C GLY A 117 -6.17 7.41 -12.17
N ILE A 118 -6.03 6.14 -11.89
CA ILE A 118 -6.16 5.58 -10.54
C ILE A 118 -4.78 5.39 -9.93
N ILE A 119 -4.59 5.88 -8.72
CA ILE A 119 -3.45 5.53 -7.88
C ILE A 119 -3.91 4.72 -6.67
N ARG A 120 -2.99 3.98 -6.06
CA ARG A 120 -3.16 3.34 -4.76
C ARG A 120 -2.00 3.76 -3.86
N VAL A 121 -2.33 4.19 -2.66
CA VAL A 121 -1.35 4.59 -1.66
C VAL A 121 -1.40 3.62 -0.49
N ASP A 122 -0.25 3.07 -0.13
CA ASP A 122 -0.10 2.09 0.93
C ASP A 122 0.52 2.75 2.17
N TYR A 123 -0.03 2.43 3.34
CA TYR A 123 0.33 3.04 4.62
C TYR A 123 0.50 2.00 5.72
N ILE A 124 1.26 2.35 6.77
CA ILE A 124 1.23 1.67 8.06
C ILE A 124 0.74 2.65 9.12
N ILE A 125 -0.28 2.25 9.87
CA ILE A 125 -0.76 2.98 11.04
C ILE A 125 -0.06 2.43 12.26
N THR A 126 0.80 3.24 12.86
CA THR A 126 1.53 2.90 14.08
C THR A 126 0.84 3.45 15.32
N GLU A 127 1.40 3.17 16.51
CA GLU A 127 0.89 3.63 17.79
C GLU A 127 0.53 5.13 17.78
N GLY A 128 -0.58 5.48 18.43
CA GLY A 128 -1.12 6.85 18.45
C GLY A 128 -1.76 7.29 17.14
N GLU A 129 -2.22 6.35 16.32
CA GLU A 129 -2.85 6.60 15.00
C GLU A 129 -1.95 7.44 14.07
N LYS A 130 -0.64 7.22 14.14
CA LYS A 130 0.31 7.89 13.23
C LYS A 130 0.27 7.22 11.86
N ILE A 131 -0.03 8.00 10.84
CA ILE A 131 -0.09 7.55 9.44
C ILE A 131 1.32 7.65 8.85
N ASN A 132 1.90 6.53 8.44
CA ASN A 132 3.20 6.47 7.76
C ASN A 132 2.98 6.01 6.32
N LEU A 133 3.43 6.81 5.37
CA LEU A 133 3.40 6.46 3.94
C LEU A 133 4.45 5.38 3.66
N LEU A 134 4.05 4.32 2.98
CA LEU A 134 4.94 3.28 2.47
C LEU A 134 5.31 3.50 1.01
N GLU A 135 4.31 3.45 0.14
CA GLU A 135 4.52 3.60 -1.30
C GLU A 135 3.28 4.15 -2.02
N VAL A 136 3.50 4.62 -3.24
CA VAL A 136 2.44 5.04 -4.16
C VAL A 136 2.52 4.18 -5.42
N ASN A 137 1.44 3.48 -5.72
CA ASN A 137 1.30 2.67 -6.92
C ASN A 137 0.50 3.45 -7.97
N THR A 138 1.16 3.88 -9.03
CA THR A 138 0.53 4.67 -10.11
C THR A 138 -0.10 3.80 -11.20
N THR A 139 0.16 2.50 -11.18
CA THR A 139 -0.48 1.49 -12.03
C THR A 139 -0.91 0.29 -11.18
N PRO A 140 -1.89 0.49 -10.26
CA PRO A 140 -2.30 -0.57 -9.35
C PRO A 140 -2.96 -1.73 -10.10
N GLY A 141 -2.91 -2.93 -9.51
CA GLY A 141 -3.55 -4.12 -10.06
C GLY A 141 -5.06 -3.95 -10.22
N MET A 142 -5.60 -4.48 -11.34
CA MET A 142 -7.01 -4.34 -11.72
C MET A 142 -7.71 -5.69 -11.91
N THR A 143 -7.14 -6.80 -11.45
CA THR A 143 -7.83 -8.09 -11.44
C THR A 143 -8.99 -8.09 -10.44
N ALA A 144 -9.96 -8.96 -10.60
CA ALA A 144 -11.16 -8.98 -9.74
C ALA A 144 -10.86 -9.08 -8.23
N THR A 145 -9.72 -9.65 -7.88
CA THR A 145 -9.21 -9.80 -6.51
C THR A 145 -8.23 -8.72 -6.07
N SER A 146 -7.86 -7.79 -6.94
CA SER A 146 -6.98 -6.67 -6.58
C SER A 146 -7.70 -5.66 -5.68
N PHE A 147 -6.96 -4.87 -4.92
CA PHE A 147 -7.49 -3.88 -3.96
C PHE A 147 -8.43 -2.86 -4.61
N ILE A 148 -8.05 -2.27 -5.75
CA ILE A 148 -8.88 -1.24 -6.39
C ILE A 148 -10.27 -1.75 -6.76
N PRO A 149 -10.46 -2.88 -7.48
CA PRO A 149 -11.79 -3.44 -7.73
C PRO A 149 -12.57 -3.79 -6.47
N GLN A 150 -11.91 -4.24 -5.40
CA GLN A 150 -12.57 -4.47 -4.10
C GLN A 150 -13.08 -3.16 -3.48
N GLN A 151 -12.27 -2.11 -3.47
CA GLN A 151 -12.62 -0.80 -2.95
C GLN A 151 -13.73 -0.13 -3.76
N VAL A 152 -13.72 -0.26 -5.09
CA VAL A 152 -14.78 0.22 -5.98
C VAL A 152 -16.11 -0.45 -5.65
N ARG A 153 -16.13 -1.78 -5.50
CA ARG A 153 -17.34 -2.52 -5.07
C ARG A 153 -17.82 -2.08 -3.70
N ALA A 154 -16.91 -1.90 -2.74
CA ALA A 154 -17.24 -1.43 -1.39
C ALA A 154 -17.80 0.01 -1.38
N ALA A 155 -17.43 0.83 -2.35
CA ALA A 155 -18.01 2.15 -2.58
C ALA A 155 -19.39 2.10 -3.24
N GLY A 156 -19.92 0.93 -3.60
CA GLY A 156 -21.16 0.77 -4.36
C GLY A 156 -21.04 1.22 -5.82
N MET A 157 -19.83 1.23 -6.37
CA MET A 157 -19.53 1.66 -7.73
C MET A 157 -19.19 0.45 -8.62
N GLU A 158 -19.31 0.63 -9.92
CA GLU A 158 -18.86 -0.34 -10.92
C GLU A 158 -17.52 0.10 -11.55
N MET A 159 -16.59 -0.86 -11.74
CA MET A 159 -15.32 -0.56 -12.40
C MET A 159 -15.50 0.07 -13.78
N LYS A 160 -16.53 -0.35 -14.51
CA LYS A 160 -16.87 0.23 -15.83
C LYS A 160 -17.10 1.73 -15.74
N ASP A 161 -17.86 2.16 -14.73
CA ASP A 161 -18.21 3.59 -14.57
C ASP A 161 -16.97 4.41 -14.17
N VAL A 162 -16.14 3.87 -13.29
CA VAL A 162 -14.84 4.47 -12.91
C VAL A 162 -13.93 4.65 -14.12
N MET A 163 -13.82 3.63 -14.97
CA MET A 163 -13.02 3.70 -16.19
C MET A 163 -13.60 4.69 -17.21
N THR A 164 -14.92 4.73 -17.35
CA THR A 164 -15.61 5.72 -18.19
C THR A 164 -15.32 7.14 -17.72
N ASP A 165 -15.44 7.40 -16.42
CA ASP A 165 -15.11 8.70 -15.83
C ASP A 165 -13.70 9.16 -16.19
N ILE A 166 -12.71 8.25 -16.12
CA ILE A 166 -11.31 8.57 -16.39
C ILE A 166 -11.01 8.80 -17.87
N ILE A 167 -11.66 8.03 -18.75
CA ILE A 167 -11.41 8.08 -20.20
C ILE A 167 -12.10 9.28 -20.84
N GLU A 168 -13.29 9.65 -20.38
CA GLU A 168 -14.12 10.70 -20.99
C GLU A 168 -13.86 12.09 -20.40
N ASN A 169 -13.12 12.20 -19.30
CA ASN A 169 -12.84 13.46 -18.59
C ASN A 169 -11.36 13.63 -18.26
#